data_f98642fd7d646fa413702e6ccf92eeee
#
_entry.id   f98642fd7d646fa413702e6ccf92eeee
#
_cell.length_a   1.000
_cell.length_b   1.000
_cell.length_c   1.000
_cell.angle_alpha   90.00
_cell.angle_beta   90.00
_cell.angle_gamma   90.00
#
_symmetry.space_group_name_H-M   'P 1'
#
loop_
_entity.id
_entity.type
_entity.pdbx_description
1 polymer ?
#
loop_
_entity_poly.entity_id
_entity_poly.type
_entity_poly.pdbx_seq_one_letter_code
_entity_poly.pdbx_strand_id
1 'polypeptide(L)'
;MAEKYVHHICIQTNTYVESLNFYTEVLGFELAQESPNFHDRHFNTWLKLGAFYIELQTGKYNEDLDTCNSNTQGIVHFCLWVDNLSQEVERLKDMNVHFIRKNDEIIYKVENGQLCKLIAPEGTIIEIRDNKGI
;
A
#
# COMPACT_ATOMS: atom_id res chain seq x y z
N MET A 1 -4.72 10.29 -29.48
CA MET A 1 -4.05 10.35 -28.17
C MET A 1 -3.36 9.03 -27.92
N ALA A 2 -2.18 9.04 -27.34
CA ALA A 2 -1.49 7.81 -26.97
C ALA A 2 -2.30 7.05 -25.90
N GLU A 3 -2.28 5.72 -25.97
CA GLU A 3 -2.85 4.86 -24.95
C GLU A 3 -2.09 5.01 -23.64
N LYS A 4 -2.80 5.04 -22.51
CA LYS A 4 -2.19 5.22 -21.19
C LYS A 4 -2.84 4.32 -20.15
N TYR A 5 -2.02 3.86 -19.19
CA TYR A 5 -2.51 3.20 -18.00
C TYR A 5 -1.54 3.49 -16.84
N VAL A 6 -1.99 3.29 -15.61
CA VAL A 6 -1.13 3.47 -14.45
C VAL A 6 -0.23 2.23 -14.34
N HIS A 7 1.07 2.42 -14.54
CA HIS A 7 2.05 1.34 -14.48
C HIS A 7 2.44 1.00 -13.05
N HIS A 8 2.79 2.01 -12.26
CA HIS A 8 3.25 1.81 -10.89
C HIS A 8 3.11 3.07 -10.05
N ILE A 9 3.20 2.88 -8.74
CA ILE A 9 3.47 3.94 -7.77
C ILE A 9 4.81 3.65 -7.11
N CYS A 10 5.49 4.70 -6.66
CA CYS A 10 6.75 4.58 -5.94
C CYS A 10 6.52 4.90 -4.47
N ILE A 11 6.99 4.02 -3.59
CA ILE A 11 6.87 4.14 -2.14
C ILE A 11 8.27 4.11 -1.54
N GLN A 12 8.58 5.09 -0.71
CA GLN A 12 9.83 5.12 0.04
C GLN A 12 9.60 4.68 1.49
N THR A 13 10.57 4.01 2.07
CA THR A 13 10.46 3.49 3.44
C THR A 13 11.77 3.61 4.20
N ASN A 14 11.67 3.93 5.49
CA ASN A 14 12.78 3.83 6.45
C ASN A 14 12.92 2.42 7.03
N THR A 15 11.90 1.56 6.82
CA THR A 15 11.82 0.20 7.40
C THR A 15 11.56 -0.81 6.29
N TYR A 16 12.61 -1.07 5.50
CA TYR A 16 12.48 -1.86 4.26
C TYR A 16 11.93 -3.27 4.49
N VAL A 17 12.46 -4.00 5.45
CA VAL A 17 12.06 -5.40 5.70
C VAL A 17 10.59 -5.47 6.10
N GLU A 18 10.15 -4.60 6.99
CA GLU A 18 8.77 -4.54 7.46
C GLU A 18 7.82 -4.15 6.32
N SER A 19 8.19 -3.17 5.52
CA SER A 19 7.39 -2.75 4.35
C SER A 19 7.31 -3.86 3.30
N LEU A 20 8.43 -4.48 2.99
CA LEU A 20 8.46 -5.60 2.04
C LEU A 20 7.54 -6.73 2.48
N ASN A 21 7.63 -7.14 3.75
CA ASN A 21 6.79 -8.20 4.30
C ASN A 21 5.31 -7.82 4.29
N PHE A 22 5.00 -6.56 4.60
CA PHE A 22 3.62 -6.07 4.55
C PHE A 22 3.03 -6.20 3.15
N TYR A 23 3.72 -5.70 2.13
CA TYR A 23 3.18 -5.75 0.76
C TYR A 23 3.13 -7.17 0.22
N THR A 24 4.10 -8.02 0.53
CA THR A 24 4.12 -9.40 0.01
C THR A 24 3.22 -10.33 0.81
N GLU A 25 3.40 -10.44 2.09
CA GLU A 25 2.69 -11.43 2.91
C GLU A 25 1.31 -10.98 3.33
N VAL A 26 1.12 -9.69 3.62
CA VAL A 26 -0.19 -9.18 4.05
C VAL A 26 -1.07 -8.85 2.85
N LEU A 27 -0.56 -8.09 1.88
CA LEU A 27 -1.35 -7.64 0.74
C LEU A 27 -1.27 -8.55 -0.49
N GLY A 28 -0.35 -9.51 -0.52
CA GLY A 28 -0.29 -10.51 -1.59
C GLY A 28 0.44 -10.08 -2.84
N PHE A 29 1.25 -9.03 -2.78
CA PHE A 29 2.13 -8.68 -3.91
C PHE A 29 3.22 -9.72 -4.07
N GLU A 30 3.62 -9.98 -5.31
CA GLU A 30 4.75 -10.84 -5.63
C GLU A 30 6.02 -10.02 -5.74
N LEU A 31 7.12 -10.53 -5.18
CA LEU A 31 8.45 -9.95 -5.39
C LEU A 31 8.88 -10.21 -6.82
N ALA A 32 8.94 -9.17 -7.64
CA ALA A 32 9.32 -9.29 -9.04
C ALA A 32 10.83 -9.13 -9.24
N GLN A 33 11.42 -8.11 -8.60
CA GLN A 33 12.87 -7.88 -8.70
C GLN A 33 13.34 -7.05 -7.51
N GLU A 34 14.41 -7.50 -6.85
CA GLU A 34 15.04 -6.74 -5.78
C GLU A 34 16.44 -6.32 -6.24
N SER A 35 16.73 -5.02 -6.17
CA SER A 35 18.02 -4.46 -6.55
C SER A 35 18.68 -3.80 -5.35
N PRO A 36 19.67 -4.46 -4.72
CA PRO A 36 20.45 -3.83 -3.66
C PRO A 36 21.42 -2.80 -4.23
N ASN A 37 21.78 -1.82 -3.43
CA ASN A 37 22.77 -0.79 -3.78
C ASN A 37 22.45 -0.08 -5.09
N PHE A 38 21.20 0.39 -5.21
CA PHE A 38 20.66 0.98 -6.43
C PHE A 38 20.66 2.51 -6.32
N HIS A 39 21.46 3.18 -7.14
CA HIS A 39 21.50 4.66 -7.22
C HIS A 39 21.50 5.35 -5.86
N ASP A 40 22.47 5.01 -5.02
CA ASP A 40 22.67 5.54 -3.66
C ASP A 40 21.58 5.14 -2.66
N ARG A 41 20.75 4.14 -3.01
CA ARG A 41 19.75 3.54 -2.14
C ARG A 41 20.19 2.13 -1.75
N HIS A 42 19.86 1.69 -0.53
CA HIS A 42 20.13 0.30 -0.13
C HIS A 42 19.33 -0.69 -0.96
N PHE A 43 18.08 -0.36 -1.27
CA PHE A 43 17.20 -1.21 -2.06
C PHE A 43 16.30 -0.39 -2.98
N ASN A 44 16.04 -0.94 -4.16
CA ASN A 44 14.95 -0.55 -5.04
C ASN A 44 14.31 -1.84 -5.55
N THR A 45 13.05 -2.06 -5.18
CA THR A 45 12.41 -3.36 -5.34
C THR A 45 11.09 -3.21 -6.06
N TRP A 46 10.86 -4.05 -7.05
CA TRP A 46 9.62 -4.10 -7.80
C TRP A 46 8.73 -5.20 -7.24
N LEU A 47 7.51 -4.81 -6.85
CA LEU A 47 6.46 -5.70 -6.38
C LEU A 47 5.32 -5.67 -7.39
N LYS A 48 4.64 -6.81 -7.59
CA LYS A 48 3.63 -6.94 -8.63
C LYS A 48 2.33 -7.53 -8.06
N LEU A 49 1.21 -6.92 -8.43
CA LEU A 49 -0.13 -7.45 -8.17
C LEU A 49 -0.95 -7.29 -9.44
N GLY A 50 -1.25 -8.42 -10.13
CA GLY A 50 -1.85 -8.35 -11.46
C GLY A 50 -0.97 -7.58 -12.43
N ALA A 51 -1.51 -6.54 -13.07
CA ALA A 51 -0.77 -5.67 -13.98
C ALA A 51 -0.20 -4.42 -13.29
N PHE A 52 -0.39 -4.28 -11.98
CA PHE A 52 0.03 -3.12 -11.21
C PHE A 52 1.32 -3.39 -10.47
N TYR A 53 2.22 -2.40 -10.44
CA TYR A 53 3.50 -2.50 -9.73
C TYR A 53 3.62 -1.47 -8.62
N ILE A 54 4.34 -1.83 -7.60
CA ILE A 54 4.90 -0.91 -6.61
C ILE A 54 6.42 -0.93 -6.76
N GLU A 55 7.00 0.25 -6.88
CA GLU A 55 8.44 0.43 -6.74
C GLU A 55 8.71 0.81 -5.29
N LEU A 56 9.24 -0.14 -4.50
CA LEU A 56 9.54 0.06 -3.08
C LEU A 56 11.01 0.35 -2.92
N GLN A 57 11.35 1.48 -2.31
CA GLN A 57 12.75 1.89 -2.21
C GLN A 57 13.07 2.51 -0.85
N THR A 58 14.34 2.42 -0.47
CA THR A 58 14.88 3.14 0.69
C THR A 58 15.28 4.56 0.28
N GLY A 59 15.48 5.43 1.24
CA GLY A 59 16.01 6.78 0.99
C GLY A 59 17.44 6.76 0.45
N LYS A 60 17.88 7.87 -0.13
CA LYS A 60 19.25 8.02 -0.61
C LYS A 60 20.21 8.34 0.54
N TYR A 61 21.43 7.85 0.46
CA TYR A 61 22.52 8.18 1.39
C TYR A 61 22.17 7.94 2.87
N ASN A 62 21.37 6.91 3.17
CA ASN A 62 20.88 6.63 4.53
C ASN A 62 20.05 7.77 5.15
N GLU A 63 19.46 8.63 4.34
CA GLU A 63 18.58 9.68 4.84
C GLU A 63 17.36 9.10 5.56
N ASP A 64 17.02 9.74 6.69
CA ASP A 64 15.79 9.44 7.40
C ASP A 64 14.65 10.25 6.76
N LEU A 65 13.67 9.56 6.21
CA LEU A 65 12.59 10.17 5.44
C LEU A 65 11.47 10.64 6.37
N ASP A 66 10.88 11.79 6.06
CA ASP A 66 9.67 12.27 6.74
C ASP A 66 8.46 11.43 6.34
N THR A 67 7.53 11.21 7.28
CA THR A 67 6.31 10.44 7.04
C THR A 67 5.21 11.35 6.52
N CYS A 68 4.57 10.97 5.40
CA CYS A 68 3.35 11.61 4.91
C CYS A 68 2.16 11.24 5.78
N ASN A 69 1.18 12.14 5.88
CA ASN A 69 -0.08 11.91 6.58
C ASN A 69 -1.24 12.55 5.83
N SER A 70 -2.45 12.46 6.37
CA SER A 70 -3.66 12.97 5.72
C SER A 70 -3.69 14.49 5.53
N ASN A 71 -2.78 15.22 6.17
CA ASN A 71 -2.66 16.68 6.05
C ASN A 71 -1.59 17.09 5.02
N THR A 72 -0.90 16.13 4.42
CA THR A 72 0.11 16.39 3.41
C THR A 72 -0.55 16.50 2.04
N GLN A 73 -0.21 17.53 1.29
CA GLN A 73 -0.72 17.70 -0.07
C GLN A 73 -0.17 16.60 -0.98
N GLY A 74 -1.01 16.07 -1.86
CA GLY A 74 -0.63 15.05 -2.83
C GLY A 74 -1.45 13.77 -2.67
N ILE A 75 -0.85 12.62 -2.97
CA ILE A 75 -1.53 11.32 -2.85
C ILE A 75 -1.83 11.04 -1.38
N VAL A 76 -3.10 10.78 -1.05
CA VAL A 76 -3.54 10.43 0.30
C VAL A 76 -3.49 8.93 0.53
N HIS A 77 -3.99 8.16 -0.42
CA HIS A 77 -4.01 6.69 -0.37
C HIS A 77 -4.05 6.11 -1.77
N PHE A 78 -3.78 4.84 -1.89
CA PHE A 78 -4.20 4.07 -3.06
C PHE A 78 -5.17 2.97 -2.61
N CYS A 79 -5.94 2.43 -3.55
CA CYS A 79 -7.00 1.49 -3.22
C CYS A 79 -6.79 0.16 -3.94
N LEU A 80 -7.02 -0.93 -3.20
CA LEU A 80 -7.10 -2.28 -3.76
C LEU A 80 -8.55 -2.72 -3.80
N TRP A 81 -8.94 -3.38 -4.87
CA TRP A 81 -10.22 -4.05 -4.97
C TRP A 81 -10.09 -5.51 -4.54
N VAL A 82 -11.05 -6.00 -3.77
CA VAL A 82 -11.19 -7.41 -3.42
C VAL A 82 -12.60 -7.86 -3.74
N ASP A 83 -12.81 -9.14 -3.94
CA ASP A 83 -14.14 -9.65 -4.27
C ASP A 83 -15.07 -9.74 -3.04
N ASN A 84 -14.52 -9.79 -1.83
CA ASN A 84 -15.28 -9.87 -0.59
C ASN A 84 -14.56 -9.15 0.53
N LEU A 85 -14.99 -7.92 0.85
CA LEU A 85 -14.34 -7.09 1.85
C LEU A 85 -14.39 -7.69 3.26
N SER A 86 -15.54 -8.23 3.65
CA SER A 86 -15.70 -8.80 4.99
C SER A 86 -14.75 -9.97 5.22
N GLN A 87 -14.62 -10.84 4.23
CA GLN A 87 -13.69 -11.98 4.29
C GLN A 87 -12.25 -11.51 4.38
N GLU A 88 -11.88 -10.51 3.58
CA GLU A 88 -10.53 -9.95 3.59
C GLU A 88 -10.20 -9.30 4.93
N VAL A 89 -11.13 -8.55 5.51
CA VAL A 89 -10.94 -7.94 6.83
C VAL A 89 -10.74 -9.01 7.91
N GLU A 90 -11.52 -10.10 7.89
CA GLU A 90 -11.32 -11.20 8.84
C GLU A 90 -9.93 -11.83 8.70
N ARG A 91 -9.45 -12.02 7.48
CA ARG A 91 -8.09 -12.50 7.23
C ARG A 91 -7.04 -11.54 7.78
N LEU A 92 -7.21 -10.24 7.51
CA LEU A 92 -6.26 -9.20 7.93
C LEU A 92 -6.21 -9.02 9.44
N LYS A 93 -7.31 -9.25 10.16
CA LYS A 93 -7.33 -9.15 11.63
C LYS A 93 -6.31 -10.08 12.29
N ASP A 94 -6.04 -11.23 11.69
CA ASP A 94 -5.09 -12.21 12.23
C ASP A 94 -3.64 -11.91 11.83
N MET A 95 -3.39 -10.87 11.06
CA MET A 95 -2.07 -10.53 10.52
C MET A 95 -1.45 -9.29 11.17
N ASN A 96 -1.97 -8.86 12.30
CA ASN A 96 -1.44 -7.74 13.07
C ASN A 96 -1.33 -6.43 12.26
N VAL A 97 -2.32 -6.15 11.41
CA VAL A 97 -2.38 -4.92 10.62
C VAL A 97 -2.96 -3.77 11.44
N HIS A 98 -2.60 -2.56 11.08
CA HIS A 98 -3.09 -1.35 11.72
C HIS A 98 -4.25 -0.77 10.90
N PHE A 99 -5.50 -0.98 11.36
CA PHE A 99 -6.69 -0.42 10.72
C PHE A 99 -6.94 1.03 11.14
N ILE A 100 -7.37 1.85 10.20
CA ILE A 100 -7.92 3.18 10.49
C ILE A 100 -9.42 3.00 10.70
N ARG A 101 -9.90 3.24 11.93
CA ARG A 101 -11.30 3.07 12.28
C ARG A 101 -12.07 4.38 12.13
N LYS A 102 -13.36 4.26 11.83
CA LYS A 102 -14.30 5.37 11.84
C LYS A 102 -15.45 4.98 12.75
N ASN A 103 -15.71 5.76 13.81
CA ASN A 103 -16.70 5.43 14.83
C ASN A 103 -16.51 4.02 15.39
N ASP A 104 -15.26 3.65 15.67
CA ASP A 104 -14.81 2.33 16.15
C ASP A 104 -15.05 1.17 15.17
N GLU A 105 -15.51 1.45 13.96
CA GLU A 105 -15.74 0.44 12.93
C GLU A 105 -14.54 0.32 11.99
N ILE A 106 -14.16 -0.92 11.64
CA ILE A 106 -13.14 -1.20 10.63
C ILE A 106 -13.73 -0.98 9.23
N ILE A 107 -14.88 -1.59 8.96
CA ILE A 107 -15.61 -1.44 7.69
C ILE A 107 -16.66 -0.35 7.87
N TYR A 108 -16.66 0.61 6.96
CA TYR A 108 -17.67 1.66 6.98
C TYR A 108 -18.17 1.98 5.58
N LYS A 109 -19.42 2.46 5.54
CA LYS A 109 -20.11 2.76 4.29
C LYS A 109 -19.67 4.09 3.72
N VAL A 110 -19.58 4.13 2.40
CA VAL A 110 -19.45 5.32 1.60
C VAL A 110 -20.61 5.35 0.60
N GLU A 111 -20.67 6.38 -0.24
CA GLU A 111 -21.84 6.65 -1.08
C GLU A 111 -22.31 5.43 -1.88
N ASN A 112 -21.40 4.70 -2.53
CA ASN A 112 -21.73 3.58 -3.43
C ASN A 112 -21.10 2.26 -3.02
N GLY A 113 -20.86 2.05 -1.72
CA GLY A 113 -20.25 0.82 -1.26
C GLY A 113 -19.73 0.91 0.14
N GLN A 114 -18.77 0.07 0.43
CA GLN A 114 -18.11 0.04 1.74
C GLN A 114 -16.62 -0.18 1.54
N LEU A 115 -15.86 0.22 2.55
CA LEU A 115 -14.41 0.12 2.50
C LEU A 115 -13.81 -0.03 3.89
N CYS A 116 -12.55 -0.41 3.94
CA CYS A 116 -11.70 -0.26 5.11
C CYS A 116 -10.39 0.43 4.69
N LYS A 117 -9.67 0.95 5.65
CA LYS A 117 -8.35 1.54 5.45
C LYS A 117 -7.36 0.99 6.46
N LEU A 118 -6.14 0.77 6.02
CA LEU A 118 -5.04 0.35 6.87
C LEU A 118 -3.81 1.20 6.61
N ILE A 119 -2.88 1.18 7.56
CA ILE A 119 -1.61 1.90 7.48
C ILE A 119 -0.49 0.88 7.33
N ALA A 120 0.31 1.02 6.27
CA ALA A 120 1.53 0.25 6.08
C ALA A 120 2.62 0.69 7.08
N PRO A 121 3.67 -0.13 7.29
CA PRO A 121 4.75 0.22 8.21
C PRO A 121 5.40 1.57 7.97
N GLU A 122 5.52 1.99 6.72
CA GLU A 122 6.10 3.28 6.35
C GLU A 122 5.09 4.45 6.39
N GLY A 123 3.83 4.18 6.75
CA GLY A 123 2.81 5.21 6.88
C GLY A 123 1.88 5.38 5.67
N THR A 124 2.08 4.61 4.59
CA THR A 124 1.18 4.64 3.44
C THR A 124 -0.20 4.18 3.85
N ILE A 125 -1.23 4.93 3.47
CA ILE A 125 -2.62 4.53 3.69
C ILE A 125 -3.09 3.71 2.49
N ILE A 126 -3.64 2.53 2.76
CA ILE A 126 -4.22 1.65 1.76
C ILE A 126 -5.72 1.52 2.03
N GLU A 127 -6.53 1.84 1.05
CA GLU A 127 -7.96 1.58 1.07
C GLU A 127 -8.22 0.23 0.45
N ILE A 128 -9.20 -0.52 0.98
CA ILE A 128 -9.65 -1.78 0.38
C ILE A 128 -11.17 -1.71 0.25
N ARG A 129 -11.69 -2.06 -0.93
CA ARG A 129 -13.13 -2.08 -1.21
C ARG A 129 -13.50 -3.25 -2.09
N ASP A 130 -14.76 -3.64 -2.05
CA ASP A 130 -15.29 -4.71 -2.91
C ASP A 130 -16.28 -4.20 -3.97
N ASN A 131 -16.50 -2.91 -4.03
CA ASN A 131 -17.29 -2.27 -5.08
C ASN A 131 -16.35 -1.73 -6.17
N LYS A 132 -16.64 -2.08 -7.43
CA LYS A 132 -15.85 -1.60 -8.58
C LYS A 132 -16.31 -0.24 -9.09
N GLY A 133 -17.54 0.18 -8.77
CA GLY A 133 -18.03 1.51 -9.08
C GLY A 133 -17.52 2.58 -8.14
N ILE A 134 -17.89 3.81 -8.43
CA ILE A 134 -17.54 4.97 -7.61
C ILE A 134 -18.78 5.52 -6.90
#